data_61d0b0eea09081a520fffe6969d57d66
#
_entry.id   61d0b0eea09081a520fffe6969d57d66
#
_cell.length_a   1.000
_cell.length_b   1.000
_cell.length_c   1.000
_cell.angle_alpha   90.00
_cell.angle_beta   90.00
_cell.angle_gamma   90.00
#
_symmetry.space_group_name_H-M   'P 1'
#
loop_
_entity.id
_entity.type
_entity.pdbx_description
1 polymer ?
#
loop_
_entity_poly.entity_id
_entity_poly.type
_entity_poly.pdbx_seq_one_letter_code
_entity_poly.pdbx_strand_id
1 'polypeptide(L)'
;GTRDTGSYATFSAVVNYFEWVGEHFTESKDRRDKIVAAGEAIHAHEKSLTDAMLFGTGNLKGLSDFDEVSIIGGVDNPRREGLVAMNISGMDAGELVEALNGRGIRVHIRKADHYSGNILNPLGLPSCVRVSMCHYNSEQEVARFLEAIRDIVAAR
;
A
#
# COMPACT_ATOMS: atom_id res chain seq x y z
N GLY A 1 33.87 -0.79 16.46
CA GLY A 1 33.21 0.32 15.75
C GLY A 1 32.28 1.10 16.65
N THR A 2 32.05 2.34 16.33
CA THR A 2 31.11 3.20 17.07
C THR A 2 29.69 2.69 16.85
N ARG A 3 28.90 2.58 17.93
CA ARG A 3 27.49 2.22 17.83
C ARG A 3 26.70 3.34 17.15
N ASP A 4 25.75 3.00 16.32
CA ASP A 4 24.81 3.96 15.72
C ASP A 4 23.75 4.37 16.76
N THR A 5 24.09 5.34 17.59
CA THR A 5 23.19 5.86 18.63
C THR A 5 21.98 6.58 18.06
N GLY A 6 22.09 7.13 16.83
CA GLY A 6 20.99 7.76 16.12
C GLY A 6 19.86 6.79 15.80
N SER A 7 20.18 5.61 15.27
CA SER A 7 19.19 4.58 15.02
C SER A 7 18.47 4.09 16.27
N TYR A 8 19.18 3.95 17.40
CA TYR A 8 18.54 3.59 18.68
C TYR A 8 17.57 4.67 19.16
N ALA A 9 17.96 5.95 19.05
CA ALA A 9 17.09 7.06 19.43
C ALA A 9 15.85 7.13 18.54
N THR A 10 16.01 6.94 17.22
CA THR A 10 14.92 6.89 16.26
C THR A 10 13.95 5.75 16.58
N PHE A 11 14.47 4.55 16.87
CA PHE A 11 13.62 3.41 17.23
C PHE A 11 12.80 3.69 18.50
N SER A 12 13.43 4.31 19.51
CA SER A 12 12.73 4.71 20.74
C SER A 12 11.60 5.72 20.43
N ALA A 13 11.85 6.69 19.53
CA ALA A 13 10.84 7.66 19.13
C ALA A 13 9.66 7.01 18.40
N VAL A 14 9.92 6.01 17.54
CA VAL A 14 8.86 5.23 16.88
C VAL A 14 8.00 4.48 17.90
N VAL A 15 8.62 3.84 18.90
CA VAL A 15 7.86 3.15 19.97
C VAL A 15 6.99 4.14 20.77
N ASN A 16 7.51 5.33 21.09
CA ASN A 16 6.73 6.38 21.75
C ASN A 16 5.58 6.89 20.88
N TYR A 17 5.79 6.98 19.57
CA TYR A 17 4.73 7.33 18.63
C TYR A 17 3.58 6.30 18.65
N PHE A 18 3.88 5.01 18.61
CA PHE A 18 2.84 3.97 18.72
C PHE A 18 2.13 4.00 20.07
N GLU A 19 2.84 4.26 21.17
CA GLU A 19 2.21 4.47 22.46
C GLU A 19 1.22 5.65 22.44
N TRP A 20 1.64 6.78 21.87
CA TRP A 20 0.79 7.96 21.73
C TRP A 20 -0.43 7.70 20.84
N VAL A 21 -0.26 7.02 19.69
CA VAL A 21 -1.40 6.63 18.85
C VAL A 21 -2.38 5.76 19.65
N GLY A 22 -1.88 4.77 20.39
CA GLY A 22 -2.72 3.83 21.15
C GLY A 22 -3.51 4.50 22.28
N GLU A 23 -3.03 5.61 22.85
CA GLU A 23 -3.78 6.39 23.84
C GLU A 23 -5.15 6.88 23.34
N HIS A 24 -5.35 6.95 22.03
CA HIS A 24 -6.62 7.34 21.43
C HIS A 24 -7.59 6.16 21.26
N PHE A 25 -7.12 4.91 21.48
CA PHE A 25 -7.88 3.70 21.20
C PHE A 25 -8.05 2.78 22.43
N THR A 26 -7.42 3.09 23.57
CA THR A 26 -7.56 2.33 24.83
C THR A 26 -7.44 3.21 26.06
N GLU A 27 -8.19 2.87 27.11
CA GLU A 27 -8.07 3.48 28.43
C GLU A 27 -6.97 2.87 29.31
N SER A 28 -6.33 1.79 28.83
CA SER A 28 -5.24 1.13 29.57
C SER A 28 -4.08 2.09 29.85
N LYS A 29 -3.49 1.97 31.02
CA LYS A 29 -2.26 2.70 31.38
C LYS A 29 -1.00 1.91 31.05
N ASP A 30 -1.14 0.63 30.69
CA ASP A 30 -0.04 -0.22 30.30
C ASP A 30 0.46 0.17 28.90
N ARG A 31 1.78 0.31 28.77
CA ARG A 31 2.42 0.71 27.51
C ARG A 31 2.22 -0.32 26.42
N ARG A 32 2.28 -1.63 26.78
CA ARG A 32 2.10 -2.70 25.81
C ARG A 32 0.70 -2.73 25.24
N ASP A 33 -0.31 -2.54 26.08
CA ASP A 33 -1.69 -2.49 25.65
C ASP A 33 -1.95 -1.33 24.68
N LYS A 34 -1.37 -0.16 24.94
CA LYS A 34 -1.44 1.00 24.03
C LYS A 34 -0.82 0.68 22.68
N ILE A 35 0.38 0.08 22.64
CA ILE A 35 1.06 -0.29 21.40
C ILE A 35 0.23 -1.33 20.61
N VAL A 36 -0.38 -2.29 21.29
CA VAL A 36 -1.28 -3.27 20.66
C VAL A 36 -2.50 -2.57 20.06
N ALA A 37 -3.16 -1.69 20.82
CA ALA A 37 -4.32 -0.93 20.35
C ALA A 37 -3.97 -0.04 19.13
N ALA A 38 -2.79 0.57 19.11
CA ALA A 38 -2.29 1.31 17.96
C ALA A 38 -2.15 0.40 16.73
N GLY A 39 -1.55 -0.78 16.90
CA GLY A 39 -1.37 -1.75 15.81
C GLY A 39 -2.71 -2.22 15.23
N GLU A 40 -3.69 -2.52 16.07
CA GLU A 40 -5.04 -2.92 15.65
C GLU A 40 -5.75 -1.80 14.90
N ALA A 41 -5.69 -0.56 15.38
CA ALA A 41 -6.30 0.59 14.73
C ALA A 41 -5.65 0.91 13.37
N ILE A 42 -4.32 0.85 13.28
CA ILE A 42 -3.56 1.04 12.04
C ILE A 42 -3.93 -0.06 11.04
N HIS A 43 -3.92 -1.32 11.47
CA HIS A 43 -4.29 -2.45 10.60
C HIS A 43 -5.73 -2.31 10.06
N ALA A 44 -6.68 -1.96 10.91
CA ALA A 44 -8.07 -1.76 10.50
C ALA A 44 -8.20 -0.63 9.47
N HIS A 45 -7.50 0.48 9.67
CA HIS A 45 -7.48 1.60 8.73
C HIS A 45 -6.83 1.23 7.39
N GLU A 46 -5.63 0.65 7.40
CA GLU A 46 -4.93 0.20 6.18
C GLU A 46 -5.74 -0.85 5.41
N LYS A 47 -6.44 -1.74 6.15
CA LYS A 47 -7.36 -2.69 5.53
C LYS A 47 -8.51 -1.97 4.83
N SER A 48 -9.13 -0.97 5.44
CA SER A 48 -10.22 -0.20 4.81
C SER A 48 -9.78 0.51 3.54
N LEU A 49 -8.58 1.08 3.53
CA LEU A 49 -7.99 1.70 2.33
C LEU A 49 -7.68 0.67 1.24
N THR A 50 -7.20 -0.51 1.64
CA THR A 50 -6.92 -1.61 0.71
C THR A 50 -8.20 -2.16 0.11
N ASP A 51 -9.24 -2.35 0.91
CA ASP A 51 -10.57 -2.79 0.43
C ASP A 51 -11.16 -1.75 -0.54
N ALA A 52 -11.08 -0.46 -0.21
CA ALA A 52 -11.51 0.61 -1.10
C ALA A 52 -10.73 0.61 -2.44
N MET A 53 -9.43 0.36 -2.41
CA MET A 53 -8.62 0.27 -3.62
C MET A 53 -8.97 -0.95 -4.47
N LEU A 54 -9.21 -2.10 -3.84
CA LEU A 54 -9.51 -3.34 -4.55
C LEU A 54 -10.94 -3.39 -5.08
N PHE A 55 -11.92 -2.94 -4.28
CA PHE A 55 -13.35 -3.13 -4.54
C PHE A 55 -14.10 -1.84 -4.87
N GLY A 56 -13.42 -0.70 -4.81
CA GLY A 56 -14.00 0.61 -5.12
C GLY A 56 -14.46 1.40 -3.90
N THR A 57 -14.71 2.67 -4.13
CA THR A 57 -15.24 3.61 -3.12
C THR A 57 -16.19 4.61 -3.78
N GLY A 58 -17.31 4.91 -3.13
CA GLY A 58 -18.35 5.76 -3.70
C GLY A 58 -18.86 5.20 -5.04
N ASN A 59 -18.72 5.98 -6.12
CA ASN A 59 -19.09 5.57 -7.47
C ASN A 59 -17.88 5.09 -8.32
N LEU A 60 -16.71 4.97 -7.71
CA LEU A 60 -15.50 4.56 -8.41
C LEU A 60 -15.36 3.04 -8.37
N LYS A 61 -15.05 2.46 -9.53
CA LYS A 61 -14.67 1.06 -9.65
C LYS A 61 -13.36 0.81 -8.91
N GLY A 62 -13.28 -0.35 -8.25
CA GLY A 62 -12.03 -0.85 -7.68
C GLY A 62 -11.12 -1.48 -8.74
N LEU A 63 -9.89 -1.77 -8.36
CA LEU A 63 -8.93 -2.41 -9.26
C LEU A 63 -9.43 -3.77 -9.79
N SER A 64 -10.22 -4.50 -9.00
CA SER A 64 -10.78 -5.80 -9.40
C SER A 64 -11.89 -5.71 -10.44
N ASP A 65 -12.44 -4.52 -10.71
CA ASP A 65 -13.51 -4.28 -11.67
C ASP A 65 -13.00 -3.90 -13.07
N PHE A 66 -11.68 -3.85 -13.26
CA PHE A 66 -11.05 -3.59 -14.54
C PHE A 66 -10.46 -4.88 -15.10
N ASP A 67 -10.97 -5.35 -16.25
CA ASP A 67 -10.49 -6.57 -16.91
C ASP A 67 -9.02 -6.48 -17.31
N GLU A 68 -8.51 -5.28 -17.54
CA GLU A 68 -7.12 -5.00 -17.92
C GLU A 68 -6.17 -5.09 -16.72
N VAL A 69 -6.67 -5.03 -15.49
CA VAL A 69 -5.85 -5.00 -14.27
C VAL A 69 -5.63 -6.40 -13.73
N SER A 70 -4.38 -6.79 -13.56
CA SER A 70 -4.00 -8.00 -12.86
C SER A 70 -3.42 -7.69 -11.48
N ILE A 71 -3.94 -8.31 -10.43
CA ILE A 71 -3.53 -8.10 -9.03
C ILE A 71 -2.71 -9.30 -8.57
N ILE A 72 -1.46 -9.04 -8.17
CA ILE A 72 -0.55 -10.06 -7.67
C ILE A 72 -0.97 -10.44 -6.23
N GLY A 73 -1.09 -11.74 -5.99
CA GLY A 73 -1.51 -12.30 -4.70
C GLY A 73 -3.03 -12.40 -4.52
N GLY A 74 -3.80 -12.13 -5.60
CA GLY A 74 -5.27 -12.24 -5.60
C GLY A 74 -5.97 -11.14 -4.80
N VAL A 75 -7.28 -11.05 -4.93
CA VAL A 75 -8.11 -10.07 -4.20
C VAL A 75 -8.54 -10.58 -2.82
N ASP A 76 -8.80 -11.88 -2.70
CA ASP A 76 -9.32 -12.52 -1.48
C ASP A 76 -8.18 -13.00 -0.54
N ASN A 77 -7.21 -12.15 -0.27
CA ASN A 77 -6.10 -12.50 0.61
C ASN A 77 -6.30 -11.86 2.00
N PRO A 78 -6.72 -12.64 3.01
CA PRO A 78 -7.00 -12.12 4.36
C PRO A 78 -5.73 -11.64 5.11
N ARG A 79 -4.54 -11.97 4.58
CA ARG A 79 -3.25 -11.51 5.12
C ARG A 79 -2.64 -10.36 4.34
N ARG A 80 -3.42 -9.71 3.48
CA ARG A 80 -2.95 -8.53 2.75
C ARG A 80 -2.85 -7.36 3.72
N GLU A 81 -1.70 -6.74 3.72
CA GLU A 81 -1.43 -5.47 4.40
C GLU A 81 -1.65 -4.29 3.45
N GLY A 82 -1.33 -3.07 3.84
CA GLY A 82 -1.51 -1.83 3.08
C GLY A 82 -0.69 -1.75 1.77
N LEU A 83 -0.66 -2.84 1.00
CA LEU A 83 0.12 -2.96 -0.23
C LEU A 83 -0.64 -3.73 -1.31
N VAL A 84 -0.72 -3.14 -2.51
CA VAL A 84 -1.23 -3.79 -3.72
C VAL A 84 -0.15 -3.75 -4.80
N ALA A 85 0.19 -4.93 -5.32
CA ALA A 85 1.05 -5.07 -6.50
C ALA A 85 0.18 -5.44 -7.71
N MET A 86 0.35 -4.72 -8.84
CA MET A 86 -0.53 -4.84 -9.99
C MET A 86 0.20 -4.56 -11.31
N ASN A 87 -0.40 -5.00 -12.41
CA ASN A 87 -0.07 -4.61 -13.77
C ASN A 87 -1.34 -4.27 -14.56
N ILE A 88 -1.20 -3.48 -15.62
CA ILE A 88 -2.24 -3.26 -16.62
C ILE A 88 -1.81 -3.98 -17.90
N SER A 89 -2.70 -4.79 -18.47
CA SER A 89 -2.45 -5.57 -19.68
C SER A 89 -2.01 -4.66 -20.82
N GLY A 90 -0.92 -5.04 -21.51
CA GLY A 90 -0.36 -4.28 -22.63
C GLY A 90 0.30 -2.94 -22.25
N MET A 91 0.57 -2.67 -20.98
CA MET A 91 1.29 -1.48 -20.50
C MET A 91 2.52 -1.88 -19.69
N ASP A 92 3.67 -1.28 -19.98
CA ASP A 92 4.87 -1.48 -19.16
C ASP A 92 4.69 -0.86 -17.77
N ALA A 93 5.21 -1.54 -16.74
CA ALA A 93 5.08 -1.04 -15.37
C ALA A 93 5.77 0.31 -15.14
N GLY A 94 6.84 0.61 -15.89
CA GLY A 94 7.51 1.91 -15.87
C GLY A 94 6.63 3.01 -16.46
N GLU A 95 5.98 2.75 -17.59
CA GLU A 95 5.02 3.68 -18.20
C GLU A 95 3.86 4.00 -17.25
N LEU A 96 3.32 2.99 -16.56
CA LEU A 96 2.26 3.19 -15.57
C LEU A 96 2.75 4.04 -14.39
N VAL A 97 3.97 3.80 -13.90
CA VAL A 97 4.58 4.61 -12.83
C VAL A 97 4.73 6.07 -13.28
N GLU A 98 5.22 6.32 -14.49
CA GLU A 98 5.37 7.67 -15.04
C GLU A 98 4.00 8.36 -15.20
N ALA A 99 3.00 7.66 -15.72
CA ALA A 99 1.64 8.19 -15.89
C ALA A 99 0.99 8.56 -14.54
N LEU A 100 1.19 7.78 -13.49
CA LEU A 100 0.70 8.07 -12.14
C LEU A 100 1.49 9.21 -11.48
N ASN A 101 2.82 9.21 -11.61
CA ASN A 101 3.67 10.28 -11.09
C ASN A 101 3.32 11.64 -11.75
N GLY A 102 3.03 11.67 -13.04
CA GLY A 102 2.56 12.85 -13.75
C GLY A 102 1.24 13.42 -13.23
N ARG A 103 0.46 12.61 -12.51
CA ARG A 103 -0.78 12.99 -11.81
C ARG A 103 -0.58 13.28 -10.31
N GLY A 104 0.69 13.32 -9.85
CA GLY A 104 1.04 13.56 -8.46
C GLY A 104 0.78 12.34 -7.54
N ILE A 105 0.70 11.12 -8.11
CA ILE A 105 0.49 9.88 -7.37
C ILE A 105 1.79 9.08 -7.41
N ARG A 106 2.49 9.04 -6.28
CA ARG A 106 3.78 8.37 -6.17
C ARG A 106 3.60 6.87 -5.91
N VAL A 107 4.05 6.06 -6.86
CA VAL A 107 4.09 4.60 -6.78
C VAL A 107 5.49 4.10 -7.16
N HIS A 108 5.75 2.81 -6.98
CA HIS A 108 7.06 2.23 -7.26
C HIS A 108 6.97 1.06 -8.23
N ILE A 109 7.89 1.02 -9.19
CA ILE A 109 8.14 -0.18 -9.98
C ILE A 109 8.91 -1.22 -9.16
N ARG A 110 8.56 -2.49 -9.30
CA ARG A 110 9.34 -3.65 -8.89
C ARG A 110 9.75 -4.43 -10.13
N LYS A 111 11.04 -4.68 -10.27
CA LYS A 111 11.61 -5.49 -11.37
C LYS A 111 11.96 -6.87 -10.85
N ALA A 112 12.01 -7.86 -11.74
CA ALA A 112 12.42 -9.22 -11.43
C ALA A 112 13.95 -9.29 -11.21
N ASP A 113 14.42 -8.56 -10.21
CA ASP A 113 15.81 -8.53 -9.73
C ASP A 113 16.05 -9.57 -8.61
N HIS A 114 17.20 -9.49 -7.96
CA HIS A 114 17.58 -10.41 -6.89
C HIS A 114 16.67 -10.34 -5.62
N TYR A 115 15.84 -9.30 -5.49
CA TYR A 115 14.85 -9.21 -4.40
C TYR A 115 13.45 -9.66 -4.86
N SER A 116 12.93 -9.02 -5.90
CA SER A 116 11.54 -9.23 -6.35
C SER A 116 11.41 -10.39 -7.33
N GLY A 117 12.52 -10.88 -7.89
CA GLY A 117 12.54 -12.00 -8.84
C GLY A 117 11.99 -13.29 -8.24
N ASN A 118 12.13 -13.51 -6.93
CA ASN A 118 11.57 -14.69 -6.25
C ASN A 118 10.04 -14.77 -6.37
N ILE A 119 9.36 -13.63 -6.55
CA ILE A 119 7.91 -13.55 -6.75
C ILE A 119 7.56 -13.40 -8.22
N LEU A 120 8.27 -12.53 -8.94
CA LEU A 120 7.91 -12.16 -10.30
C LEU A 120 8.30 -13.23 -11.34
N ASN A 121 9.46 -13.88 -11.19
CA ASN A 121 9.92 -14.93 -12.13
C ASN A 121 8.95 -16.13 -12.20
N PRO A 122 8.45 -16.70 -11.07
CA PRO A 122 7.47 -17.78 -11.15
C PRO A 122 6.15 -17.38 -11.82
N LEU A 123 5.82 -16.08 -11.81
CA LEU A 123 4.63 -15.53 -12.46
C LEU A 123 4.89 -15.15 -13.93
N GLY A 124 6.13 -15.28 -14.42
CA GLY A 124 6.52 -14.87 -15.77
C GLY A 124 6.45 -13.35 -15.99
N LEU A 125 6.56 -12.56 -14.91
CA LEU A 125 6.45 -11.11 -14.96
C LEU A 125 7.83 -10.45 -14.88
N PRO A 126 8.19 -9.56 -15.83
CA PRO A 126 9.46 -8.83 -15.76
C PRO A 126 9.42 -7.71 -14.71
N SER A 127 8.24 -7.18 -14.41
CA SER A 127 8.03 -6.09 -13.46
C SER A 127 6.56 -6.01 -13.00
N CYS A 128 6.33 -5.22 -11.97
CA CYS A 128 4.99 -4.78 -11.56
C CYS A 128 5.04 -3.40 -10.92
N VAL A 129 3.88 -2.76 -10.82
CA VAL A 129 3.69 -1.55 -10.03
C VAL A 129 3.28 -1.93 -8.61
N ARG A 130 3.96 -1.36 -7.61
CA ARG A 130 3.62 -1.50 -6.20
C ARG A 130 3.02 -0.21 -5.69
N VAL A 131 1.78 -0.29 -5.24
CA VAL A 131 1.07 0.77 -4.53
C VAL A 131 1.09 0.44 -3.05
N SER A 132 1.57 1.35 -2.23
CA SER A 132 1.65 1.16 -0.77
C SER A 132 0.88 2.27 -0.07
N MET A 133 0.13 1.89 0.93
CA MET A 133 -0.60 2.79 1.82
C MET A 133 -0.10 2.59 3.25
N CYS A 134 -0.21 3.64 4.04
CA CYS A 134 0.10 3.64 5.45
C CYS A 134 -1.04 4.33 6.21
N HIS A 135 -1.00 4.25 7.53
CA HIS A 135 -2.02 4.84 8.41
C HIS A 135 -2.21 6.36 8.28
N TYR A 136 -1.33 7.07 7.60
CA TYR A 136 -1.48 8.50 7.31
C TYR A 136 -2.09 8.79 5.93
N ASN A 137 -2.39 7.76 5.13
CA ASN A 137 -3.12 7.95 3.88
C ASN A 137 -4.63 8.02 4.13
N SER A 138 -5.35 8.57 3.17
CA SER A 138 -6.78 8.80 3.25
C SER A 138 -7.55 8.10 2.13
N GLU A 139 -8.85 7.90 2.33
CA GLU A 139 -9.76 7.38 1.29
C GLU A 139 -9.82 8.30 0.06
N GLN A 140 -9.66 9.62 0.24
CA GLN A 140 -9.60 10.56 -0.86
C GLN A 140 -8.36 10.33 -1.75
N GLU A 141 -7.23 9.92 -1.18
CA GLU A 141 -6.04 9.57 -1.96
C GLU A 141 -6.25 8.26 -2.73
N VAL A 142 -6.95 7.28 -2.15
CA VAL A 142 -7.38 6.08 -2.85
C VAL A 142 -8.33 6.41 -3.99
N ALA A 143 -9.32 7.28 -3.77
CA ALA A 143 -10.24 7.73 -4.81
C ALA A 143 -9.50 8.40 -5.97
N ARG A 144 -8.56 9.31 -5.71
CA ARG A 144 -7.72 9.94 -6.74
C ARG A 144 -6.89 8.91 -7.52
N PHE A 145 -6.38 7.89 -6.85
CA PHE A 145 -5.67 6.81 -7.52
C PHE A 145 -6.58 6.02 -8.45
N LEU A 146 -7.79 5.65 -8.00
CA LEU A 146 -8.76 4.91 -8.83
C LEU A 146 -9.24 5.75 -10.02
N GLU A 147 -9.45 7.06 -9.85
CA GLU A 147 -9.74 7.97 -10.97
C GLU A 147 -8.62 7.97 -12.00
N ALA A 148 -7.36 8.04 -11.54
CA ALA A 148 -6.21 8.00 -12.43
C ALA A 148 -6.10 6.67 -13.19
N ILE A 149 -6.36 5.54 -12.54
CA ILE A 149 -6.38 4.22 -13.19
C ILE A 149 -7.50 4.16 -14.24
N ARG A 150 -8.72 4.57 -13.89
CA ARG A 150 -9.84 4.66 -14.84
C ARG A 150 -9.46 5.44 -16.10
N ASP A 151 -8.88 6.61 -15.92
CA ASP A 151 -8.52 7.49 -17.04
C ASP A 151 -7.37 6.91 -17.88
N ILE A 152 -6.41 6.23 -17.25
CA ILE A 152 -5.32 5.53 -17.95
C ILE A 152 -5.86 4.36 -18.77
N VAL A 153 -6.75 3.55 -18.21
CA VAL A 153 -7.38 2.41 -18.91
C VAL A 153 -8.26 2.91 -20.05
N ALA A 154 -9.08 3.95 -19.84
CA ALA A 154 -9.97 4.51 -20.84
C ALA A 154 -9.25 5.20 -22.04
N ALA A 155 -8.01 5.61 -21.85
CA ALA A 155 -7.20 6.26 -22.91
C ALA A 155 -6.51 5.27 -23.86
N ARG A 156 -6.73 3.98 -23.69
CA ARG A 156 -6.11 2.87 -24.45
C ARG A 156 -7.08 2.22 -25.41
#